data_6867e72045ae701ed80ef8b166773002
#
_entry.id   6867e72045ae701ed80ef8b166773002
#
_cell.length_a   1.000
_cell.length_b   1.000
_cell.length_c   1.000
_cell.angle_alpha   90.00
_cell.angle_beta   90.00
_cell.angle_gamma   90.00
#
_symmetry.space_group_name_H-M   'P 1'
#
loop_
_entity.id
_entity.type
_entity.pdbx_description
1 polymer ?
#
loop_
_entity_poly.entity_id
_entity_poly.type
_entity_poly.pdbx_seq_one_letter_code
_entity_poly.pdbx_strand_id
1 'polypeptide(L)'
;MLNNKNIFSVNLKRYMNENDKTRKEVCEAIGVSYYTFSDWVNGKKYPRMDKVEKLANYFGILKSDLIEDKQKQPTGNELSYRKKEFIRRVSEMSDAQLDRLEQILALVENTDI
;
A
#
# COMPACT_ATOMS: atom_id res chain seq x y z
N MET A 1 2.71 23.12 1.22
CA MET A 1 3.37 21.95 0.62
C MET A 1 3.78 20.96 1.70
N LEU A 2 3.39 19.71 1.56
CA LEU A 2 3.75 18.69 2.53
C LEU A 2 5.22 18.30 2.38
N ASN A 3 5.95 18.18 3.51
CA ASN A 3 7.32 17.68 3.48
C ASN A 3 7.31 16.14 3.53
N ASN A 4 8.48 15.52 3.40
CA ASN A 4 8.62 14.06 3.35
C ASN A 4 8.06 13.39 4.61
N LYS A 5 8.23 14.01 5.77
CA LYS A 5 7.73 13.47 7.04
C LYS A 5 6.20 13.42 7.04
N ASN A 6 5.56 14.46 6.55
CA ASN A 6 4.09 14.54 6.49
C ASN A 6 3.51 13.60 5.45
N ILE A 7 4.14 13.52 4.29
CA ILE A 7 3.72 12.61 3.22
C ILE A 7 3.78 11.16 3.72
N PHE A 8 4.90 10.79 4.34
CA PHE A 8 5.07 9.46 4.92
C PHE A 8 4.02 9.18 5.98
N SER A 9 3.78 10.14 6.88
CA SER A 9 2.79 10.01 7.96
C SER A 9 1.40 9.73 7.41
N VAL A 10 0.97 10.49 6.42
CA VAL A 10 -0.35 10.31 5.78
C VAL A 10 -0.47 8.93 5.14
N ASN A 11 0.54 8.53 4.39
CA ASN A 11 0.54 7.23 3.72
C ASN A 11 0.53 6.08 4.72
N LEU A 12 1.35 6.19 5.77
CA LEU A 12 1.44 5.15 6.80
C LEU A 12 0.09 4.97 7.50
N LYS A 13 -0.55 6.06 7.89
CA LYS A 13 -1.88 6.02 8.52
C LYS A 13 -2.91 5.35 7.60
N ARG A 14 -2.85 5.67 6.32
CA ARG A 14 -3.77 5.10 5.34
C ARG A 14 -3.62 3.58 5.26
N TYR A 15 -2.41 3.07 5.15
CA TYR A 15 -2.19 1.63 5.06
C TYR A 15 -2.49 0.91 6.36
N MET A 16 -2.21 1.52 7.50
CA MET A 16 -2.62 0.97 8.78
C MET A 16 -4.14 0.84 8.85
N ASN A 17 -4.84 1.87 8.41
CA ASN A 17 -6.30 1.90 8.43
C ASN A 17 -6.90 0.88 7.46
N GLU A 18 -6.37 0.81 6.25
CA GLU A 18 -6.84 -0.14 5.23
C GLU A 18 -6.64 -1.60 5.65
N ASN A 19 -5.59 -1.88 6.43
CA ASN A 19 -5.27 -3.23 6.88
C ASN A 19 -5.72 -3.50 8.32
N ASP A 20 -6.39 -2.53 8.94
CA ASP A 20 -6.91 -2.63 10.30
C ASP A 20 -5.82 -3.00 11.31
N LYS A 21 -4.70 -2.27 11.25
CA LYS A 21 -3.53 -2.51 12.10
C LYS A 21 -3.31 -1.36 13.06
N THR A 22 -3.00 -1.69 14.31
CA THR A 22 -2.66 -0.71 15.34
C THR A 22 -1.18 -0.37 15.30
N ARG A 23 -0.80 0.74 15.93
CA ARG A 23 0.61 1.14 16.05
C ARG A 23 1.43 0.05 16.73
N LYS A 24 0.87 -0.55 17.78
CA LYS A 24 1.54 -1.61 18.53
C LYS A 24 1.82 -2.82 17.64
N GLU A 25 0.83 -3.26 16.88
CA GLU A 25 0.99 -4.40 15.98
C GLU A 25 2.10 -4.17 14.97
N VAL A 26 2.11 -3.00 14.33
CA VAL A 26 3.07 -2.70 13.28
C VAL A 26 4.48 -2.53 13.85
N CYS A 27 4.64 -1.78 14.94
CA CYS A 27 5.97 -1.56 15.51
C CYS A 27 6.58 -2.85 16.02
N GLU A 28 5.80 -3.75 16.60
CA GLU A 28 6.28 -5.06 17.02
C GLU A 28 6.69 -5.92 15.82
N ALA A 29 5.91 -5.89 14.75
CA ALA A 29 6.19 -6.68 13.55
C ALA A 29 7.50 -6.27 12.88
N ILE A 30 7.80 -4.97 12.83
CA ILE A 30 9.02 -4.49 12.16
C ILE A 30 10.21 -4.29 13.12
N GLY A 31 9.98 -4.50 14.42
CA GLY A 31 11.07 -4.48 15.41
C GLY A 31 11.55 -3.10 15.80
N VAL A 32 10.65 -2.13 15.92
CA VAL A 32 10.99 -0.79 16.41
C VAL A 32 10.19 -0.47 17.67
N SER A 33 10.65 0.51 18.46
CA SER A 33 9.92 0.92 19.65
C SER A 33 8.63 1.64 19.28
N TYR A 34 7.66 1.59 20.17
CA TYR A 34 6.39 2.29 20.00
C TYR A 34 6.60 3.80 19.83
N TYR A 35 7.54 4.37 20.61
CA TYR A 35 7.83 5.81 20.53
C TYR A 35 8.41 6.21 19.19
N THR A 36 9.34 5.43 18.67
CA THR A 36 9.94 5.68 17.35
C THR A 36 8.87 5.59 16.26
N PHE A 37 8.06 4.55 16.31
CA PHE A 37 6.99 4.37 15.33
C PHE A 37 5.96 5.50 15.41
N SER A 38 5.59 5.91 16.62
CA SER A 38 4.64 7.01 16.81
C SER A 38 5.16 8.33 16.25
N ASP A 39 6.48 8.59 16.34
CA ASP A 39 7.08 9.77 15.72
C ASP A 39 6.88 9.76 14.20
N TRP A 40 6.99 8.61 13.58
CA TRP A 40 6.74 8.47 12.14
C TRP A 40 5.26 8.71 11.81
N VAL A 41 4.35 8.11 12.58
CA VAL A 41 2.91 8.26 12.38
C VAL A 41 2.46 9.70 12.58
N ASN A 42 3.08 10.40 13.54
CA ASN A 42 2.73 11.78 13.86
C ASN A 42 3.45 12.82 12.97
N GLY A 43 4.31 12.36 12.06
CA GLY A 43 5.03 13.26 11.16
C GLY A 43 6.16 14.03 11.81
N LYS A 44 6.67 13.56 12.95
CA LYS A 44 7.77 14.22 13.67
C LYS A 44 9.13 13.81 13.15
N LYS A 45 9.26 12.57 12.68
CA LYS A 45 10.51 12.03 12.16
C LYS A 45 10.26 11.22 10.90
N TYR A 46 11.29 11.10 10.07
CA TYR A 46 11.27 10.30 8.86
C TYR A 46 12.14 9.05 9.08
N PRO A 47 11.65 7.84 8.76
CA PRO A 47 12.44 6.63 8.97
C PRO A 47 13.56 6.48 7.94
N ARG A 48 14.56 5.67 8.28
CA ARG A 48 15.58 5.26 7.33
C ARG A 48 14.96 4.36 6.26
N MET A 49 15.62 4.28 5.11
CA MET A 49 15.09 3.53 3.97
C MET A 49 14.94 2.03 4.28
N ASP A 50 15.81 1.46 5.11
CA ASP A 50 15.67 0.06 5.53
C ASP A 50 14.38 -0.20 6.30
N LYS A 51 13.95 0.77 7.10
CA LYS A 51 12.68 0.67 7.83
C LYS A 51 11.48 0.88 6.90
N VAL A 52 11.60 1.78 5.94
CA VAL A 52 10.58 1.96 4.91
C VAL A 52 10.37 0.65 4.15
N GLU A 53 11.45 -0.03 3.81
CA GLU A 53 11.39 -1.32 3.12
C GLU A 53 10.68 -2.38 3.95
N LYS A 54 10.99 -2.45 5.25
CA LYS A 54 10.31 -3.38 6.15
C LYS A 54 8.81 -3.11 6.23
N LEU A 55 8.43 -1.85 6.33
CA LEU A 55 7.03 -1.45 6.33
C LEU A 55 6.33 -1.80 5.02
N ALA A 56 6.98 -1.52 3.90
CA ALA A 56 6.43 -1.86 2.59
C ALA A 56 6.21 -3.36 2.46
N ASN A 57 7.17 -4.16 2.87
CA ASN A 57 7.04 -5.62 2.87
C ASN A 57 5.93 -6.10 3.79
N TYR A 58 5.81 -5.48 4.96
CA TYR A 58 4.77 -5.84 5.92
C TYR A 58 3.37 -5.61 5.37
N PHE A 59 3.16 -4.47 4.71
CA PHE A 59 1.87 -4.14 4.12
C PHE A 59 1.66 -4.73 2.72
N GLY A 60 2.70 -5.33 2.13
CA GLY A 60 2.62 -5.89 0.78
C GLY A 60 2.51 -4.82 -0.30
N ILE A 61 3.19 -3.70 -0.11
CA ILE A 61 3.16 -2.56 -1.02
C ILE A 61 4.58 -2.18 -1.45
N LEU A 62 4.68 -1.22 -2.37
CA LEU A 62 5.97 -0.67 -2.81
C LEU A 62 6.44 0.41 -1.84
N LYS A 63 7.77 0.63 -1.77
CA LYS A 63 8.33 1.74 -1.00
C LYS A 63 7.75 3.07 -1.45
N SER A 64 7.57 3.25 -2.75
CA SER A 64 7.01 4.47 -3.30
C SER A 64 5.59 4.75 -2.80
N ASP A 65 4.83 3.71 -2.46
CA ASP A 65 3.51 3.87 -1.89
C ASP A 65 3.54 4.57 -0.54
N LEU A 66 4.64 4.45 0.19
CA LEU A 66 4.81 5.09 1.49
C LEU A 66 5.44 6.48 1.39
N ILE A 67 6.37 6.69 0.46
CA ILE A 67 7.19 7.90 0.43
C ILE A 67 6.73 8.93 -0.59
N GLU A 68 5.88 8.57 -1.53
CA GLU A 68 5.40 9.50 -2.56
C GLU A 68 3.99 9.99 -2.24
N ASP A 69 3.73 11.26 -2.59
CA ASP A 69 2.42 11.86 -2.42
C ASP A 69 1.54 11.54 -3.62
N LYS A 70 0.94 10.35 -3.59
CA LYS A 70 0.09 9.88 -4.68
C LYS A 70 -1.32 10.49 -4.66
N GLN A 71 -1.69 11.12 -3.55
CA GLN A 71 -3.01 11.75 -3.44
C GLN A 71 -3.12 13.02 -4.28
N LYS A 72 -1.99 13.65 -4.61
CA LYS A 72 -1.96 14.85 -5.44
C LYS A 72 -1.89 14.54 -6.92
N GLN A 73 -1.76 13.29 -7.30
CA GLN A 73 -1.64 12.92 -8.71
C GLN A 73 -3.00 13.03 -9.40
N PRO A 74 -3.01 13.41 -10.69
CA PRO A 74 -4.25 13.42 -11.47
C PRO A 74 -4.92 12.06 -11.48
N THR A 75 -6.25 12.07 -11.57
CA THR A 75 -7.06 10.86 -11.56
C THR A 75 -6.63 9.84 -12.60
N GLY A 76 -6.19 10.30 -13.77
CA GLY A 76 -5.70 9.43 -14.83
C GLY A 76 -4.47 8.62 -14.43
N ASN A 77 -3.54 9.25 -13.69
CA ASN A 77 -2.33 8.58 -13.21
C ASN A 77 -2.66 7.54 -12.15
N GLU A 78 -3.63 7.84 -11.30
CA GLU A 78 -4.09 6.90 -10.28
C GLU A 78 -4.67 5.64 -10.93
N LEU A 79 -5.48 5.81 -11.96
CA LEU A 79 -6.04 4.69 -12.71
C LEU A 79 -4.95 3.85 -13.37
N SER A 80 -3.94 4.49 -13.98
CA SER A 80 -2.81 3.80 -14.61
C SER A 80 -2.03 2.99 -13.60
N TYR A 81 -1.83 3.53 -12.40
CA TYR A 81 -1.13 2.83 -11.33
C TYR A 81 -1.90 1.59 -10.89
N ARG A 82 -3.21 1.70 -10.70
CA ARG A 82 -4.06 0.57 -10.31
C ARG A 82 -4.07 -0.51 -11.38
N LYS A 83 -4.09 -0.12 -12.65
CA LYS A 83 -4.00 -1.07 -13.76
C LYS A 83 -2.68 -1.82 -13.76
N LYS A 84 -1.58 -1.13 -13.55
CA LYS A 84 -0.25 -1.75 -13.48
C LYS A 84 -0.14 -2.74 -12.33
N GLU A 85 -0.68 -2.36 -11.16
CA GLU A 85 -0.72 -3.24 -10.00
C GLU A 85 -1.54 -4.49 -10.27
N PHE A 86 -2.68 -4.33 -10.90
CA PHE A 86 -3.55 -5.45 -11.25
C PHE A 86 -2.86 -6.40 -12.24
N ILE A 87 -2.23 -5.84 -13.27
CA ILE A 87 -1.51 -6.63 -14.28
C ILE A 87 -0.38 -7.41 -13.63
N ARG A 88 0.37 -6.78 -12.73
CA ARG A 88 1.46 -7.46 -12.00
C ARG A 88 0.94 -8.65 -11.21
N ARG A 89 -0.16 -8.46 -10.46
CA ARG A 89 -0.76 -9.53 -9.67
C ARG A 89 -1.24 -10.67 -10.55
N VAL A 90 -1.86 -10.35 -11.68
CA VAL A 90 -2.36 -11.35 -12.62
C VAL A 90 -1.20 -12.15 -13.20
N SER A 91 -0.09 -11.50 -13.55
CA SER A 91 1.07 -12.19 -14.12
C SER A 91 1.78 -13.11 -13.12
N GLU A 92 1.57 -12.91 -11.82
CA GLU A 92 2.11 -13.77 -10.78
C GLU A 92 1.16 -14.93 -10.43
N MET A 93 -0.05 -14.93 -10.94
CA MET A 93 -1.03 -15.97 -10.69
C MET A 93 -0.72 -17.27 -11.44
N SER A 94 -1.08 -18.39 -10.82
CA SER A 94 -1.01 -19.67 -11.50
C SER A 94 -2.13 -19.79 -12.54
N ASP A 95 -2.00 -20.74 -13.46
CA ASP A 95 -3.03 -20.97 -14.49
C ASP A 95 -4.39 -21.26 -13.89
N ALA A 96 -4.44 -22.01 -12.79
CA ALA A 96 -5.70 -22.30 -12.10
C ALA A 96 -6.35 -21.04 -11.54
N GLN A 97 -5.54 -20.12 -11.00
CA GLN A 97 -6.05 -18.85 -10.49
C GLN A 97 -6.56 -17.95 -11.59
N LEU A 98 -5.88 -17.94 -12.73
CA LEU A 98 -6.30 -17.18 -13.90
C LEU A 98 -7.62 -17.69 -14.46
N ASP A 99 -7.79 -19.01 -14.53
CA ASP A 99 -9.04 -19.62 -14.97
C ASP A 99 -10.21 -19.21 -14.07
N ARG A 100 -10.01 -19.19 -12.77
CA ARG A 100 -11.05 -18.75 -11.83
C ARG A 100 -11.41 -17.29 -12.05
N LEU A 101 -10.40 -16.44 -12.26
CA LEU A 101 -10.63 -15.02 -12.51
C LEU A 101 -11.43 -14.82 -13.79
N GLU A 102 -11.08 -15.52 -14.87
CA GLU A 102 -11.81 -15.45 -16.14
C GLU A 102 -13.26 -15.88 -15.99
N GLN A 103 -13.53 -16.94 -15.22
CA GLN A 103 -14.89 -17.39 -14.95
C GLN A 103 -15.70 -16.34 -14.20
N ILE A 104 -15.10 -15.67 -13.23
CA ILE A 104 -15.76 -14.59 -12.49
C ILE A 104 -16.09 -13.42 -13.41
N LEU A 105 -15.14 -13.02 -14.25
CA LEU A 105 -15.34 -11.94 -15.22
C LEU A 105 -16.43 -12.27 -16.23
N ALA A 106 -16.44 -13.51 -16.71
CA ALA A 106 -17.49 -13.97 -17.64
C ALA A 106 -18.87 -13.91 -17.00
N LEU A 107 -18.99 -14.29 -15.73
CA LEU A 107 -20.25 -14.21 -14.99
C LEU A 107 -20.73 -12.77 -14.84
N VAL A 108 -19.80 -11.84 -14.54
CA VAL A 108 -20.12 -10.42 -14.40
C VAL A 108 -20.57 -9.84 -15.74
N GLU A 109 -19.88 -10.18 -16.82
CA GLU A 109 -20.25 -9.74 -18.17
C GLU A 109 -21.63 -10.25 -18.58
N ASN A 110 -21.97 -11.49 -18.23
CA ASN A 110 -23.27 -12.09 -18.55
C ASN A 110 -24.41 -11.49 -17.74
N THR A 111 -24.14 -10.94 -16.56
CA THR A 111 -25.18 -10.32 -15.72
C THR A 111 -25.48 -8.88 -16.10
N ASP A 112 -24.67 -8.27 -16.94
CA ASP A 112 -24.81 -6.87 -17.35
C ASP A 112 -25.75 -6.69 -18.56
N ILE A 113 -26.43 -7.71 -18.95
CA ILE A 113 -27.34 -7.64 -20.11
C ILE A 113 -28.74 -7.13 -19.70
#